data_51e82491681b900c8a02f6c2d925eb74
#
_entry.id   51e82491681b900c8a02f6c2d925eb74
#
_cell.length_a   1.000
_cell.length_b   1.000
_cell.length_c   1.000
_cell.angle_alpha   90.00
_cell.angle_beta   90.00
_cell.angle_gamma   90.00
#
_symmetry.space_group_name_H-M   'P 1'
#
loop_
_entity.id
_entity.type
_entity.pdbx_description
1 polymer ?
#
loop_
_entity_poly.entity_id
_entity_poly.type
_entity_poly.pdbx_seq_one_letter_code
_entity_poly.pdbx_strand_id
1 'polypeptide(L)'
;VNMIIVPNIMYLNYTIKNDKYSINYYFTELQKQIVLTLSEDNKELNTIVTKYYNKWKQTKYVKEYNDAYLDYYLEENNLNAKTKAELISKNYTYGYVENPPYEQLVNGKVAGIAGEYVDRVTRLSGINFKYKKYDTIEDLEKAIDKGEVDLYFDYYNYNNNK
;
A
#
# COMPACT_ATOMS: atom_id res chain seq x y z
N VAL A 1 24.40 -4.38 -13.21
CA VAL A 1 23.80 -3.05 -12.98
C VAL A 1 23.15 -3.09 -11.61
N ASN A 2 23.55 -2.19 -10.72
CA ASN A 2 23.04 -2.19 -9.34
C ASN A 2 21.82 -1.27 -9.16
N MET A 3 21.58 -0.34 -10.09
CA MET A 3 20.46 0.60 -10.05
C MET A 3 20.15 1.11 -11.47
N ILE A 4 18.88 1.27 -11.78
CA ILE A 4 18.38 1.91 -13.01
C ILE A 4 17.29 2.91 -12.66
N ILE A 5 17.13 3.95 -13.48
CA ILE A 5 16.03 4.92 -13.39
C ILE A 5 15.13 4.71 -14.59
N VAL A 6 13.88 4.34 -14.34
CA VAL A 6 12.91 3.98 -15.38
C VAL A 6 11.50 4.46 -15.00
N PRO A 7 10.59 4.64 -15.95
CA PRO A 7 9.18 4.81 -15.63
C PRO A 7 8.64 3.56 -14.91
N ASN A 8 8.12 3.72 -13.70
CA ASN A 8 7.68 2.60 -12.86
C ASN A 8 6.61 1.73 -13.55
N ILE A 9 5.65 2.34 -14.22
CA ILE A 9 4.56 1.63 -14.89
C ILE A 9 5.04 0.66 -15.99
N MET A 10 6.18 0.95 -16.63
CA MET A 10 6.75 0.08 -17.67
C MET A 10 7.48 -1.14 -17.08
N TYR A 11 7.89 -1.04 -15.81
CA TYR A 11 8.69 -2.07 -15.13
C TYR A 11 7.98 -2.67 -13.92
N LEU A 12 6.72 -2.32 -13.70
CA LEU A 12 5.91 -2.82 -12.60
C LEU A 12 5.88 -4.35 -12.55
N ASN A 13 5.73 -4.97 -13.71
CA ASN A 13 5.75 -6.42 -13.87
C ASN A 13 7.06 -7.06 -13.36
N TYR A 14 8.21 -6.42 -13.61
CA TYR A 14 9.49 -6.94 -13.14
C TYR A 14 9.63 -6.86 -11.63
N THR A 15 9.11 -5.80 -11.01
CA THR A 15 9.18 -5.64 -9.54
C THR A 15 8.17 -6.51 -8.81
N ILE A 16 7.04 -6.84 -9.41
CA ILE A 16 6.05 -7.75 -8.84
C ILE A 16 6.49 -9.22 -8.95
N LYS A 17 7.09 -9.61 -10.09
CA LYS A 17 7.46 -11.01 -10.37
C LYS A 17 8.81 -11.43 -9.82
N ASN A 18 9.63 -10.51 -9.33
CA ASN A 18 11.02 -10.81 -9.05
C ASN A 18 11.53 -10.09 -7.81
N ASP A 19 11.66 -10.83 -6.72
CA ASP A 19 12.15 -10.36 -5.41
C ASP A 19 13.59 -9.79 -5.44
N LYS A 20 14.31 -9.97 -6.56
CA LYS A 20 15.65 -9.37 -6.74
C LYS A 20 15.59 -7.88 -7.07
N TYR A 21 14.41 -7.36 -7.39
CA TYR A 21 14.22 -5.95 -7.73
C TYR A 21 13.27 -5.30 -6.73
N SER A 22 13.63 -4.11 -6.29
CA SER A 22 12.79 -3.28 -5.43
C SER A 22 12.78 -1.84 -5.92
N ILE A 23 11.69 -1.14 -5.66
CA ILE A 23 11.59 0.30 -5.92
C ILE A 23 12.10 1.01 -4.67
N ASN A 24 13.29 1.62 -4.78
CA ASN A 24 13.92 2.31 -3.66
C ASN A 24 13.55 3.80 -3.57
N TYR A 25 13.21 4.42 -4.69
CA TYR A 25 12.89 5.84 -4.73
C TYR A 25 11.99 6.20 -5.91
N TYR A 26 11.06 7.13 -5.70
CA TYR A 26 10.24 7.75 -6.73
C TYR A 26 10.67 9.20 -6.93
N PHE A 27 11.09 9.54 -8.14
CA PHE A 27 11.34 10.92 -8.55
C PHE A 27 10.01 11.58 -8.93
N THR A 28 9.37 12.25 -7.99
CA THR A 28 8.06 12.89 -8.20
C THR A 28 8.12 14.06 -9.19
N GLU A 29 9.25 14.73 -9.27
CA GLU A 29 9.54 15.81 -10.22
C GLU A 29 9.73 15.34 -11.67
N LEU A 30 9.98 14.05 -11.89
CA LEU A 30 10.15 13.43 -13.22
C LEU A 30 8.89 12.68 -13.69
N GLN A 31 7.74 13.02 -13.16
CA GLN A 31 6.48 12.36 -13.52
C GLN A 31 6.14 12.56 -14.99
N LYS A 32 5.85 11.44 -15.69
CA LYS A 32 5.24 11.46 -17.01
C LYS A 32 3.74 11.43 -16.88
N GLN A 33 3.08 12.33 -17.59
CA GLN A 33 1.62 12.30 -17.68
C GLN A 33 1.18 11.23 -18.68
N ILE A 34 0.27 10.37 -18.25
CA ILE A 34 -0.49 9.52 -19.15
C ILE A 34 -1.76 10.26 -19.49
N VAL A 35 -1.97 10.52 -20.78
CA VAL A 35 -3.10 11.30 -21.26
C VAL A 35 -3.99 10.47 -22.17
N LEU A 36 -5.29 10.69 -22.07
CA LEU A 36 -6.26 10.21 -23.05
C LEU A 36 -6.40 11.29 -24.12
N THR A 37 -5.94 10.98 -25.33
CA THR A 37 -6.06 11.89 -26.47
C THR A 37 -7.41 11.66 -27.15
N LEU A 38 -8.15 12.74 -27.36
CA LEU A 38 -9.44 12.74 -28.03
C LEU A 38 -9.34 13.49 -29.38
N SER A 39 -10.12 13.07 -30.38
CA SER A 39 -10.18 13.77 -31.66
C SER A 39 -10.82 15.16 -31.48
N GLU A 40 -10.23 16.17 -32.13
CA GLU A 40 -10.77 17.54 -32.11
C GLU A 40 -12.11 17.69 -32.86
N ASP A 41 -12.38 16.77 -33.80
CA ASP A 41 -13.57 16.84 -34.66
C ASP A 41 -14.87 16.48 -33.94
N ASN A 42 -14.80 15.73 -32.85
CA ASN A 42 -15.99 15.29 -32.10
C ASN A 42 -16.14 16.05 -30.78
N LYS A 43 -16.63 17.28 -30.88
CA LYS A 43 -16.78 18.17 -29.72
C LYS A 43 -17.76 17.64 -28.67
N GLU A 44 -18.82 16.96 -29.09
CA GLU A 44 -19.81 16.41 -28.16
C GLU A 44 -19.20 15.26 -27.34
N LEU A 45 -18.54 14.30 -27.99
CA LEU A 45 -17.83 13.23 -27.29
C LEU A 45 -16.77 13.78 -26.34
N ASN A 46 -15.98 14.76 -26.79
CA ASN A 46 -14.94 15.39 -25.98
C ASN A 46 -15.52 16.03 -24.71
N THR A 47 -16.65 16.70 -24.81
CA THR A 47 -17.34 17.32 -23.68
C THR A 47 -17.82 16.25 -22.68
N ILE A 48 -18.44 15.17 -23.16
CA ILE A 48 -18.94 14.07 -22.32
C ILE A 48 -17.77 13.38 -21.60
N VAL A 49 -16.74 12.98 -22.35
CA VAL A 49 -15.59 12.25 -21.79
C VAL A 49 -14.83 13.10 -20.77
N THR A 50 -14.59 14.39 -21.09
CA THR A 50 -13.90 15.31 -20.16
C THR A 50 -14.70 15.52 -18.87
N LYS A 51 -16.01 15.70 -18.97
CA LYS A 51 -16.87 15.85 -17.78
C LYS A 51 -16.87 14.60 -16.92
N TYR A 52 -16.96 13.40 -17.54
CA TYR A 52 -16.92 12.13 -16.84
C TYR A 52 -15.56 11.92 -16.18
N TYR A 53 -14.45 12.14 -16.89
CA TYR A 53 -13.09 12.00 -16.39
C TYR A 53 -12.83 12.89 -15.17
N ASN A 54 -13.23 14.16 -15.24
CA ASN A 54 -13.06 15.09 -14.13
C ASN A 54 -13.82 14.64 -12.88
N LYS A 55 -15.06 14.17 -13.03
CA LYS A 55 -15.86 13.62 -11.95
C LYS A 55 -15.22 12.35 -11.36
N TRP A 56 -14.81 11.42 -12.22
CA TRP A 56 -14.16 10.18 -11.83
C TRP A 56 -12.84 10.45 -11.08
N LYS A 57 -12.00 11.33 -11.61
CA LYS A 57 -10.73 11.71 -10.98
C LYS A 57 -10.91 12.25 -9.55
N GLN A 58 -11.96 13.02 -9.31
CA GLN A 58 -12.23 13.58 -7.99
C GLN A 58 -12.85 12.59 -7.00
N THR A 59 -13.58 11.60 -7.47
CA THR A 59 -14.43 10.76 -6.61
C THR A 59 -14.00 9.31 -6.51
N LYS A 60 -13.46 8.73 -7.58
CA LYS A 60 -13.24 7.29 -7.67
C LYS A 60 -11.79 6.88 -7.99
N TYR A 61 -11.02 7.77 -8.62
CA TYR A 61 -9.71 7.44 -9.17
C TYR A 61 -8.82 6.69 -8.18
N VAL A 62 -8.66 7.19 -6.97
CA VAL A 62 -7.74 6.61 -5.98
C VAL A 62 -8.16 5.17 -5.64
N LYS A 63 -9.45 4.95 -5.40
CA LYS A 63 -9.98 3.63 -5.08
C LYS A 63 -9.81 2.66 -6.25
N GLU A 64 -10.29 3.04 -7.43
CA GLU A 64 -10.24 2.17 -8.61
C GLU A 64 -8.81 1.87 -9.07
N TYR A 65 -7.89 2.84 -8.93
CA TYR A 65 -6.46 2.61 -9.19
C TYR A 65 -5.88 1.54 -8.26
N ASN A 66 -6.17 1.61 -6.96
CA ASN A 66 -5.64 0.65 -6.00
C ASN A 66 -6.31 -0.74 -6.15
N ASP A 67 -7.60 -0.78 -6.44
CA ASP A 67 -8.31 -2.03 -6.73
C ASP A 67 -7.69 -2.72 -7.97
N ALA A 68 -7.44 -1.96 -9.04
CA ALA A 68 -6.82 -2.47 -10.25
C ALA A 68 -5.36 -2.93 -10.03
N TYR A 69 -4.60 -2.20 -9.20
CA TYR A 69 -3.24 -2.60 -8.84
C TYR A 69 -3.22 -3.90 -8.04
N LEU A 70 -4.11 -4.03 -7.06
CA LEU A 70 -4.22 -5.25 -6.27
C LEU A 70 -4.66 -6.43 -7.13
N ASP A 71 -5.65 -6.25 -8.01
CA ASP A 71 -6.09 -7.30 -8.93
C ASP A 71 -4.95 -7.75 -9.86
N TYR A 72 -4.19 -6.81 -10.41
CA TYR A 72 -3.02 -7.12 -11.21
C TYR A 72 -1.95 -7.89 -10.42
N TYR A 73 -1.67 -7.47 -9.17
CA TYR A 73 -0.72 -8.18 -8.30
C TYR A 73 -1.16 -9.62 -8.04
N LEU A 74 -2.44 -9.84 -7.74
CA LEU A 74 -3.00 -11.17 -7.49
C LEU A 74 -2.92 -12.05 -8.74
N GLU A 75 -3.26 -11.51 -9.92
CA GLU A 75 -3.19 -12.22 -11.20
C GLU A 75 -1.77 -12.65 -11.53
N GLU A 76 -0.80 -11.73 -11.41
CA GLU A 76 0.62 -12.01 -11.67
C GLU A 76 1.22 -13.06 -10.73
N ASN A 77 0.68 -13.19 -9.52
CA ASN A 77 1.09 -14.22 -8.55
C ASN A 77 0.19 -15.47 -8.57
N ASN A 78 -0.66 -15.64 -9.59
CA ASN A 78 -1.61 -16.74 -9.75
C ASN A 78 -2.58 -16.88 -8.57
N LEU A 79 -2.89 -15.79 -7.89
CA LEU A 79 -3.87 -15.73 -6.81
C LEU A 79 -5.23 -15.33 -7.40
N ASN A 80 -6.29 -15.92 -6.87
CA ASN A 80 -7.63 -15.72 -7.41
C ASN A 80 -8.50 -14.78 -6.54
N ALA A 81 -9.68 -14.44 -7.05
CA ALA A 81 -10.63 -13.58 -6.35
C ALA A 81 -11.06 -14.14 -4.97
N LYS A 82 -11.04 -15.46 -4.79
CA LYS A 82 -11.33 -16.09 -3.50
C LYS A 82 -10.24 -15.75 -2.47
N THR A 83 -8.98 -15.85 -2.86
CA THR A 83 -7.83 -15.45 -2.02
C THR A 83 -7.90 -13.98 -1.65
N LYS A 84 -8.27 -13.10 -2.60
CA LYS A 84 -8.49 -11.67 -2.31
C LYS A 84 -9.57 -11.49 -1.24
N ALA A 85 -10.72 -12.14 -1.40
CA ALA A 85 -11.83 -12.06 -0.45
C ALA A 85 -11.41 -12.59 0.94
N GLU A 86 -10.67 -13.68 0.99
CA GLU A 86 -10.13 -14.25 2.23
C GLU A 86 -9.18 -13.27 2.94
N LEU A 87 -8.25 -12.65 2.20
CA LEU A 87 -7.32 -11.64 2.74
C LEU A 87 -8.04 -10.44 3.34
N ILE A 88 -9.06 -9.92 2.64
CA ILE A 88 -9.82 -8.75 3.10
C ILE A 88 -10.76 -9.09 4.26
N SER A 89 -11.29 -10.32 4.31
CA SER A 89 -12.25 -10.74 5.34
C SER A 89 -11.62 -11.03 6.71
N LYS A 90 -10.32 -11.29 6.76
CA LYS A 90 -9.58 -11.53 8.01
C LYS A 90 -9.36 -10.23 8.78
N ASN A 91 -9.31 -10.36 10.10
CA ASN A 91 -8.77 -9.33 10.98
C ASN A 91 -7.33 -9.72 11.32
N TYR A 92 -6.41 -8.85 11.01
CA TYR A 92 -4.99 -9.02 11.32
C TYR A 92 -4.65 -8.30 12.62
N THR A 93 -3.71 -8.83 13.35
CA THR A 93 -3.21 -8.23 14.59
C THR A 93 -1.99 -7.38 14.30
N TYR A 94 -2.08 -6.08 14.55
CA TYR A 94 -0.95 -5.18 14.57
C TYR A 94 -0.43 -5.07 16.01
N GLY A 95 0.78 -5.62 16.25
CA GLY A 95 1.45 -5.53 17.55
C GLY A 95 2.33 -4.29 17.62
N TYR A 96 2.34 -3.60 18.77
CA TYR A 96 3.20 -2.43 18.98
C TYR A 96 3.59 -2.24 20.44
N VAL A 97 4.72 -1.54 20.64
CA VAL A 97 5.14 -0.96 21.90
C VAL A 97 5.07 0.55 21.76
N GLU A 98 4.46 1.23 22.73
CA GLU A 98 4.26 2.68 22.65
C GLU A 98 5.58 3.44 22.65
N ASN A 99 5.85 4.16 21.56
CA ASN A 99 7.08 4.89 21.33
C ASN A 99 6.84 6.14 20.45
N PRO A 100 6.33 7.24 21.04
CA PRO A 100 6.13 8.47 20.28
C PRO A 100 7.48 9.02 19.74
N PRO A 101 7.52 9.59 18.53
CA PRO A 101 6.40 9.88 17.62
C PRO A 101 6.05 8.73 16.66
N TYR A 102 6.68 7.57 16.78
CA TYR A 102 6.50 6.46 15.84
C TYR A 102 5.16 5.75 16.05
N GLU A 103 4.87 5.36 17.28
CA GLU A 103 3.68 4.63 17.67
C GLU A 103 3.13 5.10 19.01
N GLN A 104 1.85 5.43 19.04
CA GLN A 104 1.13 5.76 20.25
C GLN A 104 -0.36 5.49 20.09
N LEU A 105 -1.06 5.19 21.16
CA LEU A 105 -2.49 4.98 21.11
C LEU A 105 -3.24 6.31 21.28
N VAL A 106 -3.99 6.71 20.27
CA VAL A 106 -4.84 7.91 20.32
C VAL A 106 -6.26 7.52 19.89
N ASN A 107 -7.22 7.73 20.77
CA ASN A 107 -8.64 7.43 20.50
C ASN A 107 -8.89 6.00 20.00
N GLY A 108 -8.17 5.02 20.56
CA GLY A 108 -8.32 3.60 20.21
C GLY A 108 -7.68 3.17 18.89
N LYS A 109 -6.91 4.03 18.26
CA LYS A 109 -6.12 3.73 17.05
C LYS A 109 -4.65 4.00 17.30
N VAL A 110 -3.79 3.25 16.66
CA VAL A 110 -2.36 3.58 16.63
C VAL A 110 -2.17 4.82 15.75
N ALA A 111 -1.58 5.84 16.32
CA ALA A 111 -1.19 7.09 15.67
C ALA A 111 0.35 7.17 15.60
N GLY A 112 0.86 8.22 14.95
CA GLY A 112 2.27 8.38 14.66
C GLY A 112 2.65 7.86 13.28
N ILE A 113 3.93 7.76 12.98
CA ILE A 113 4.42 7.40 11.64
C ILE A 113 3.90 6.02 11.20
N ALA A 114 3.97 5.02 12.08
CA ALA A 114 3.48 3.68 11.80
C ALA A 114 1.94 3.65 11.70
N GLY A 115 1.25 4.39 12.57
CA GLY A 115 -0.21 4.49 12.55
C GLY A 115 -0.74 5.06 11.24
N GLU A 116 -0.13 6.13 10.73
CA GLU A 116 -0.46 6.71 9.41
C GLU A 116 -0.23 5.71 8.28
N TYR A 117 0.84 4.94 8.35
CA TYR A 117 1.13 3.92 7.34
C TYR A 117 0.07 2.81 7.35
N VAL A 118 -0.27 2.26 8.53
CA VAL A 118 -1.28 1.21 8.68
C VAL A 118 -2.68 1.69 8.26
N ASP A 119 -3.05 2.92 8.63
CA ASP A 119 -4.31 3.54 8.18
C ASP A 119 -4.36 3.67 6.67
N ARG A 120 -3.24 4.04 6.05
CA ARG A 120 -3.13 4.10 4.59
C ARG A 120 -3.28 2.71 3.96
N VAL A 121 -2.62 1.68 4.51
CA VAL A 121 -2.76 0.30 4.04
C VAL A 121 -4.22 -0.14 4.13
N THR A 122 -4.88 0.09 5.26
CA THR A 122 -6.31 -0.22 5.46
C THR A 122 -7.19 0.45 4.40
N ARG A 123 -7.00 1.75 4.18
CA ARG A 123 -7.81 2.49 3.18
C ARG A 123 -7.59 2.01 1.74
N LEU A 124 -6.37 1.59 1.40
CA LEU A 124 -6.02 1.19 0.04
C LEU A 124 -6.37 -0.27 -0.26
N SER A 125 -6.22 -1.15 0.71
CA SER A 125 -6.39 -2.60 0.53
C SER A 125 -7.73 -3.15 1.03
N GLY A 126 -8.40 -2.43 1.94
CA GLY A 126 -9.57 -2.95 2.66
C GLY A 126 -9.22 -3.93 3.79
N ILE A 127 -7.93 -4.19 4.04
CA ILE A 127 -7.47 -5.05 5.13
C ILE A 127 -7.72 -4.34 6.47
N ASN A 128 -8.23 -5.07 7.45
CA ASN A 128 -8.53 -4.54 8.77
C ASN A 128 -7.52 -5.06 9.81
N PHE A 129 -7.09 -4.15 10.68
CA PHE A 129 -6.15 -4.45 11.76
C PHE A 129 -6.82 -4.26 13.14
N LYS A 130 -6.54 -5.19 14.04
CA LYS A 130 -6.75 -5.03 15.48
C LYS A 130 -5.43 -4.65 16.11
N TYR A 131 -5.42 -3.62 16.93
CA TYR A 131 -4.21 -3.13 17.58
C TYR A 131 -4.01 -3.80 18.92
N LYS A 132 -2.82 -4.38 19.17
CA LYS A 132 -2.46 -5.02 20.43
C LYS A 132 -1.17 -4.40 20.97
N LYS A 133 -1.30 -3.70 22.11
CA LYS A 133 -0.16 -3.11 22.80
C LYS A 133 0.57 -4.17 23.61
N TYR A 134 1.90 -4.07 23.60
CA TYR A 134 2.80 -4.81 24.48
C TYR A 134 3.58 -3.82 25.35
N ASP A 135 3.97 -4.25 26.54
CA ASP A 135 4.68 -3.39 27.48
C ASP A 135 6.16 -3.27 27.15
N THR A 136 6.74 -4.34 26.57
CA THR A 136 8.14 -4.39 26.16
C THR A 136 8.32 -4.94 24.74
N ILE A 137 9.48 -4.66 24.15
CA ILE A 137 9.87 -5.20 22.85
C ILE A 137 9.99 -6.72 22.92
N GLU A 138 10.57 -7.24 24.01
CA GLU A 138 10.74 -8.68 24.24
C GLU A 138 9.41 -9.43 24.30
N ASP A 139 8.37 -8.80 24.82
CA ASP A 139 7.03 -9.40 24.84
C ASP A 139 6.37 -9.36 23.46
N LEU A 140 6.60 -8.30 22.69
CA LEU A 140 6.19 -8.22 21.30
C LEU A 140 6.89 -9.31 20.46
N GLU A 141 8.21 -9.46 20.59
CA GLU A 141 8.99 -10.49 19.87
C GLU A 141 8.49 -11.91 20.20
N LYS A 142 8.22 -12.22 21.47
CA LYS A 142 7.65 -13.50 21.88
C LYS A 142 6.26 -13.74 21.26
N ALA A 143 5.47 -12.69 21.08
CA ALA A 143 4.15 -12.80 20.47
C ALA A 143 4.23 -13.01 18.96
N ILE A 144 5.24 -12.40 18.30
CA ILE A 144 5.54 -12.63 16.88
C ILE A 144 5.97 -14.08 16.66
N ASP A 145 6.88 -14.60 17.48
CA ASP A 145 7.35 -16.00 17.41
C ASP A 145 6.22 -17.01 17.60
N LYS A 146 5.20 -16.66 18.39
CA LYS A 146 3.99 -17.47 18.59
C LYS A 146 2.95 -17.33 17.49
N GLY A 147 3.13 -16.43 16.53
CA GLY A 147 2.15 -16.12 15.49
C GLY A 147 0.91 -15.38 16.01
N GLU A 148 1.00 -14.69 17.14
CA GLU A 148 -0.09 -13.87 17.69
C GLU A 148 -0.16 -12.48 17.06
N VAL A 149 0.88 -12.08 16.32
CA VAL A 149 1.02 -10.79 15.65
C VAL A 149 1.29 -11.03 14.17
N ASP A 150 0.48 -10.42 13.31
CA ASP A 150 0.60 -10.52 11.86
C ASP A 150 1.46 -9.40 11.26
N LEU A 151 1.46 -8.22 11.89
CA LEU A 151 2.16 -7.05 11.42
C LEU A 151 2.70 -6.23 12.60
N TYR A 152 3.91 -5.73 12.45
CA TYR A 152 4.53 -4.78 13.38
C TYR A 152 5.50 -3.88 12.61
N PHE A 153 5.89 -2.76 13.19
CA PHE A 153 6.84 -1.83 12.59
C PHE A 153 8.23 -2.06 13.20
N ASP A 154 9.14 -2.70 12.45
CA ASP A 154 10.47 -3.07 12.93
C ASP A 154 11.46 -1.91 12.78
N TYR A 155 11.37 -0.90 13.67
CA TYR A 155 12.40 0.14 13.81
C TYR A 155 13.35 -0.10 14.99
N TYR A 156 13.11 -1.16 15.77
CA TYR A 156 13.92 -1.51 16.94
C TYR A 156 15.24 -2.19 16.55
N ASN A 157 15.26 -2.92 15.43
CA ASN A 157 16.40 -3.73 14.99
C ASN A 157 17.38 -2.99 14.08
N TYR A 158 17.22 -1.69 13.87
CA TYR A 158 18.08 -0.92 12.95
C TYR A 158 19.58 -0.94 13.32
N ASN A 159 19.92 -1.25 14.56
CA ASN A 159 21.29 -1.32 15.06
C ASN A 159 21.91 -2.73 15.09
N ASN A 160 21.19 -3.79 14.78
CA ASN A 160 21.67 -5.16 14.94
C ASN A 160 22.22 -5.80 13.65
N ASN A 161 22.17 -5.11 12.52
CA ASN A 161 22.80 -5.52 11.27
C ASN A 161 24.18 -4.84 11.13
N LYS A 162 25.14 -5.20 12.01
CA LYS A 162 26.55 -4.94 11.82
C LYS A 162 27.26 -6.24 11.49
#